data_2f128c15c6cdee5ccce90a174f46d6d7
#
_entry.id   2f128c15c6cdee5ccce90a174f46d6d7
#
_cell.length_a   1.000
_cell.length_b   1.000
_cell.length_c   1.000
_cell.angle_alpha   90.00
_cell.angle_beta   90.00
_cell.angle_gamma   90.00
#
_symmetry.space_group_name_H-M   'P 1'
#
loop_
_entity.id
_entity.type
_entity.pdbx_description
1 polymer ?
#
loop_
_entity_poly.entity_id
_entity_poly.type
_entity_poly.pdbx_seq_one_letter_code
_entity_poly.pdbx_strand_id
1 'polypeptide(L)'
;MTSHGFIDESGTKDDHEVMTVALILFDGAFTAQKLHKLLIQELFPKQVKHDTKRDRRNSGLHYTDMSKSQRLKAAEILGKQPIQCFTGCFYHDGAEKSHERRFEIYTSLIELCLNDALEIHEHLDVSIAQQSNWMTYKAPLASDLSAIVSEKSARLGFRTAKFSFESAAKAG
;
A
#
# COMPACT_ATOMS: atom_id res chain seq x y z
N MET A 1 1.08 0.24 -21.27
CA MET A 1 1.93 -0.58 -20.38
C MET A 1 1.22 -0.71 -19.05
N THR A 2 1.22 -1.89 -18.40
CA THR A 2 0.53 -2.07 -17.11
C THR A 2 1.48 -1.73 -15.97
N SER A 3 1.05 -0.83 -15.07
CA SER A 3 1.79 -0.51 -13.84
C SER A 3 1.30 -1.39 -12.71
N HIS A 4 2.22 -1.98 -11.96
CA HIS A 4 1.91 -2.83 -10.80
C HIS A 4 2.03 -2.04 -9.52
N GLY A 5 1.04 -2.17 -8.64
CA GLY A 5 0.96 -1.39 -7.42
C GLY A 5 0.55 -2.17 -6.19
N PHE A 6 0.83 -1.56 -5.05
CA PHE A 6 0.45 -2.07 -3.74
C PHE A 6 -0.18 -0.95 -2.93
N ILE A 7 -1.30 -1.25 -2.30
CA ILE A 7 -1.96 -0.37 -1.33
C ILE A 7 -1.83 -0.97 0.06
N ASP A 8 -1.39 -0.15 0.98
CA ASP A 8 -1.33 -0.49 2.41
C ASP A 8 -1.76 0.73 3.25
N GLU A 9 -2.18 0.47 4.49
CA GLU A 9 -2.68 1.47 5.40
C GLU A 9 -1.92 1.50 6.73
N SER A 10 -2.02 2.64 7.40
CA SER A 10 -1.52 2.84 8.76
C SER A 10 -2.50 3.69 9.55
N GLY A 11 -2.49 3.55 10.88
CA GLY A 11 -3.32 4.38 11.76
C GLY A 11 -4.79 3.98 11.82
N THR A 12 -5.09 2.71 11.55
CA THR A 12 -6.48 2.20 11.55
C THR A 12 -7.05 1.88 12.93
N LYS A 13 -6.22 1.94 13.98
CA LYS A 13 -6.64 1.69 15.37
C LYS A 13 -7.23 2.95 16.01
N ASP A 14 -8.03 2.73 17.06
CA ASP A 14 -8.79 3.77 17.77
C ASP A 14 -7.94 4.83 18.46
N ASP A 15 -6.71 4.51 18.77
CA ASP A 15 -5.76 5.36 19.47
C ASP A 15 -4.85 6.18 18.53
N HIS A 16 -5.02 6.01 17.21
CA HIS A 16 -4.26 6.75 16.24
C HIS A 16 -4.99 8.05 15.84
N GLU A 17 -4.26 9.16 15.85
CA GLU A 17 -4.77 10.48 15.44
C GLU A 17 -4.83 10.64 13.91
N VAL A 18 -4.10 9.80 13.17
CA VAL A 18 -4.00 9.90 11.72
C VAL A 18 -4.16 8.53 11.09
N MET A 19 -5.06 8.42 10.11
CA MET A 19 -5.10 7.30 9.17
C MET A 19 -4.40 7.72 7.88
N THR A 20 -3.54 6.86 7.37
CA THR A 20 -2.85 7.06 6.10
C THR A 20 -3.03 5.85 5.22
N VAL A 21 -3.28 6.09 3.93
CA VAL A 21 -3.25 5.08 2.88
C VAL A 21 -2.17 5.48 1.88
N ALA A 22 -1.37 4.52 1.43
CA ALA A 22 -0.38 4.71 0.40
C ALA A 22 -0.56 3.71 -0.74
N LEU A 23 -0.60 4.20 -1.98
CA LEU A 23 -0.47 3.41 -3.20
C LEU A 23 0.93 3.62 -3.76
N ILE A 24 1.70 2.55 -3.85
CA ILE A 24 3.04 2.56 -4.47
C ILE A 24 2.95 1.85 -5.81
N LEU A 25 3.32 2.53 -6.89
CA LEU A 25 3.41 1.97 -8.23
C LEU A 25 4.87 1.72 -8.62
N PHE A 26 5.09 0.58 -9.23
CA PHE A 26 6.39 0.17 -9.76
C PHE A 26 6.39 0.33 -11.27
N ASP A 27 7.41 1.00 -11.78
CA ASP A 27 7.57 1.24 -13.20
C ASP A 27 8.54 0.21 -13.83
N GLY A 28 8.10 -0.39 -14.94
CA GLY A 28 8.89 -1.24 -15.79
C GLY A 28 9.43 -2.51 -15.11
N ALA A 29 10.75 -2.73 -15.26
CA ALA A 29 11.44 -3.92 -14.77
C ALA A 29 11.79 -3.89 -13.27
N PHE A 30 11.51 -2.78 -12.57
CA PHE A 30 11.68 -2.69 -11.12
C PHE A 30 10.44 -3.26 -10.44
N THR A 31 10.61 -4.22 -9.55
CA THR A 31 9.52 -4.95 -8.90
C THR A 31 9.60 -4.84 -7.39
N ALA A 32 8.48 -5.09 -6.71
CA ALA A 32 8.44 -5.15 -5.25
C ALA A 32 9.48 -6.12 -4.67
N GLN A 33 9.74 -7.24 -5.33
CA GLN A 33 10.76 -8.21 -4.91
C GLN A 33 12.18 -7.63 -4.98
N LYS A 34 12.49 -6.85 -6.02
CA LYS A 34 13.80 -6.17 -6.13
C LYS A 34 13.96 -5.12 -5.05
N LEU A 35 12.89 -4.34 -4.79
CA LEU A 35 12.88 -3.36 -3.72
C LEU A 35 13.07 -4.02 -2.35
N HIS A 36 12.31 -5.07 -2.05
CA HIS A 36 12.44 -5.82 -0.80
C HIS A 36 13.86 -6.35 -0.61
N LYS A 37 14.42 -6.98 -1.63
CA LYS A 37 15.81 -7.48 -1.58
C LYS A 37 16.81 -6.37 -1.31
N LEU A 38 16.67 -5.22 -1.97
CA LEU A 38 17.52 -4.04 -1.76
C LEU A 38 17.42 -3.54 -0.32
N LEU A 39 16.20 -3.38 0.20
CA LEU A 39 15.97 -2.92 1.57
C LEU A 39 16.58 -3.88 2.61
N ILE A 40 16.40 -5.19 2.45
CA ILE A 40 17.02 -6.18 3.34
C ILE A 40 18.55 -6.06 3.32
N GLN A 41 19.16 -5.97 2.15
CA GLN A 41 20.61 -5.87 2.02
C GLN A 41 21.16 -4.61 2.68
N GLU A 42 20.48 -3.49 2.50
CA GLU A 42 20.95 -2.19 2.97
C GLU A 42 20.64 -1.92 4.45
N LEU A 43 19.50 -2.40 4.94
CA LEU A 43 19.08 -2.14 6.33
C LEU A 43 19.58 -3.21 7.31
N PHE A 44 19.83 -4.43 6.83
CA PHE A 44 20.22 -5.57 7.66
C PHE A 44 21.43 -6.32 7.10
N PRO A 45 22.57 -5.66 6.84
CA PRO A 45 23.72 -6.27 6.15
C PRO A 45 24.34 -7.45 6.90
N LYS A 46 24.20 -7.50 8.23
CA LYS A 46 24.70 -8.61 9.05
C LYS A 46 23.84 -9.88 8.94
N GLN A 47 22.57 -9.75 8.61
CA GLN A 47 21.65 -10.90 8.50
C GLN A 47 21.76 -11.63 7.16
N VAL A 48 22.29 -10.97 6.15
CA VAL A 48 22.56 -11.60 4.85
C VAL A 48 23.69 -12.63 4.93
N LYS A 49 24.55 -12.53 5.95
CA LYS A 49 25.73 -13.42 6.13
C LYS A 49 25.46 -14.63 7.02
N HIS A 50 24.39 -14.65 7.80
CA HIS A 50 24.05 -15.74 8.69
C HIS A 50 22.70 -16.34 8.32
N ASP A 51 22.75 -17.55 7.79
CA ASP A 51 21.62 -18.42 7.48
C ASP A 51 21.01 -18.96 8.79
N THR A 52 20.48 -18.08 9.64
CA THR A 52 19.78 -18.48 10.85
C THR A 52 18.31 -18.71 10.53
N LYS A 53 17.74 -19.76 11.13
CA LYS A 53 16.38 -20.31 10.93
C LYS A 53 15.18 -19.34 11.05
N ARG A 54 15.41 -18.06 11.23
CA ARG A 54 14.43 -16.98 11.17
C ARG A 54 14.86 -15.97 10.10
N ASP A 55 14.70 -16.41 8.89
CA ASP A 55 15.06 -15.61 7.73
C ASP A 55 14.06 -14.45 7.59
N ARG A 56 14.45 -13.24 8.03
CA ARG A 56 13.67 -12.01 7.82
C ARG A 56 13.43 -11.71 6.33
N ARG A 57 14.09 -12.42 5.43
CA ARG A 57 13.79 -12.39 3.99
C ARG A 57 12.39 -12.91 3.68
N ASN A 58 11.82 -13.75 4.57
CA ASN A 58 10.48 -14.33 4.44
C ASN A 58 9.46 -13.72 5.42
N SER A 59 9.88 -12.99 6.45
CA SER A 59 9.02 -12.17 7.29
C SER A 59 9.08 -10.74 6.77
N GLY A 60 7.96 -10.15 6.38
CA GLY A 60 7.90 -8.82 5.84
C GLY A 60 8.70 -7.78 6.63
N LEU A 61 9.10 -6.70 5.99
CA LEU A 61 9.74 -5.56 6.64
C LEU A 61 8.65 -4.72 7.31
N HIS A 62 8.53 -4.81 8.63
CA HIS A 62 7.60 -3.97 9.37
C HIS A 62 8.30 -2.68 9.83
N TYR A 63 7.69 -1.56 9.52
CA TYR A 63 8.19 -0.24 9.92
C TYR A 63 8.37 -0.12 11.44
N THR A 64 7.48 -0.74 12.22
CA THR A 64 7.54 -0.76 13.69
C THR A 64 8.78 -1.47 14.24
N ASP A 65 9.32 -2.44 13.49
CA ASP A 65 10.50 -3.22 13.89
C ASP A 65 11.82 -2.51 13.56
N MET A 66 11.75 -1.37 12.87
CA MET A 66 12.91 -0.61 12.45
C MET A 66 13.28 0.47 13.48
N SER A 67 14.57 0.64 13.73
CA SER A 67 15.10 1.80 14.45
C SER A 67 14.88 3.10 13.64
N LYS A 68 14.92 4.25 14.31
CA LYS A 68 14.78 5.56 13.64
C LYS A 68 15.78 5.73 12.48
N SER A 69 17.03 5.31 12.67
CA SER A 69 18.06 5.40 11.62
C SER A 69 17.76 4.48 10.43
N GLN A 70 17.23 3.29 10.67
CA GLN A 70 16.80 2.39 9.60
C GLN A 70 15.61 2.93 8.82
N ARG A 71 14.63 3.56 9.50
CA ARG A 71 13.49 4.21 8.85
C ARG A 71 13.92 5.34 7.92
N LEU A 72 14.84 6.20 8.38
CA LEU A 72 15.40 7.28 7.55
C LEU A 72 16.15 6.72 6.35
N LYS A 73 16.99 5.70 6.56
CA LYS A 73 17.71 5.04 5.46
C LYS A 73 16.75 4.36 4.47
N ALA A 74 15.69 3.71 4.95
CA ALA A 74 14.66 3.14 4.08
C ALA A 74 14.00 4.21 3.22
N ALA A 75 13.60 5.35 3.80
CA ALA A 75 13.01 6.46 3.06
C ALA A 75 13.97 7.02 1.99
N GLU A 76 15.26 7.15 2.32
CA GLU A 76 16.28 7.58 1.36
C GLU A 76 16.45 6.58 0.20
N ILE A 77 16.42 5.28 0.50
CA ILE A 77 16.50 4.23 -0.52
C ILE A 77 15.27 4.30 -1.44
N LEU A 78 14.07 4.39 -0.85
CA LEU A 78 12.81 4.49 -1.59
C LEU A 78 12.80 5.70 -2.52
N GLY A 79 13.22 6.88 -2.03
CA GLY A 79 13.26 8.11 -2.82
C GLY A 79 14.21 8.09 -4.03
N LYS A 80 15.11 7.10 -4.10
CA LYS A 80 16.03 6.90 -5.24
C LYS A 80 15.55 5.84 -6.25
N GLN A 81 14.41 5.18 -5.96
CA GLN A 81 13.91 4.14 -6.85
C GLN A 81 12.92 4.69 -7.88
N PRO A 82 12.77 4.02 -9.03
CA PRO A 82 11.78 4.37 -10.04
C PRO A 82 10.38 3.88 -9.59
N ILE A 83 9.87 4.49 -8.52
CA ILE A 83 8.55 4.24 -7.96
C ILE A 83 7.78 5.55 -7.88
N GLN A 84 6.46 5.44 -7.98
CA GLN A 84 5.55 6.56 -7.70
C GLN A 84 4.75 6.22 -6.45
N CYS A 85 4.53 7.21 -5.60
CA CYS A 85 3.80 7.06 -4.37
C CYS A 85 2.68 8.10 -4.30
N PHE A 86 1.44 7.62 -4.15
CA PHE A 86 0.25 8.42 -3.92
C PHE A 86 -0.20 8.18 -2.49
N THR A 87 -0.45 9.23 -1.73
CA THR A 87 -0.80 9.10 -0.32
C THR A 87 -2.02 9.94 0.02
N GLY A 88 -2.95 9.33 0.75
CA GLY A 88 -4.07 10.00 1.38
C GLY A 88 -3.92 9.96 2.90
N CYS A 89 -4.21 11.07 3.57
CA CYS A 89 -4.17 11.17 5.04
C CYS A 89 -5.47 11.75 5.56
N PHE A 90 -5.96 11.19 6.65
CA PHE A 90 -7.11 11.69 7.38
C PHE A 90 -6.74 11.88 8.86
N TYR A 91 -7.06 13.06 9.41
CA TYR A 91 -6.88 13.34 10.82
C TYR A 91 -8.18 13.07 11.57
N HIS A 92 -8.09 12.19 12.57
CA HIS A 92 -9.22 11.86 13.43
C HIS A 92 -9.45 12.98 14.46
N ASP A 93 -10.67 13.48 14.52
CA ASP A 93 -11.09 14.42 15.56
C ASP A 93 -11.70 13.73 16.80
N GLY A 94 -11.68 12.40 16.79
CA GLY A 94 -12.24 11.57 17.87
C GLY A 94 -13.72 11.20 17.71
N ALA A 95 -14.36 11.64 16.63
CA ALA A 95 -15.76 11.32 16.32
C ALA A 95 -15.92 9.98 15.59
N GLU A 96 -14.86 9.51 14.91
CA GLU A 96 -14.88 8.31 14.06
C GLU A 96 -14.61 7.02 14.85
N LYS A 97 -15.46 6.75 15.87
CA LYS A 97 -15.28 5.56 16.72
C LYS A 97 -15.86 4.29 16.12
N SER A 98 -16.80 4.38 15.16
CA SER A 98 -17.40 3.19 14.58
C SER A 98 -16.47 2.55 13.54
N HIS A 99 -16.52 1.23 13.48
CA HIS A 99 -15.76 0.44 12.51
C HIS A 99 -16.18 0.77 11.07
N GLU A 100 -17.48 0.99 10.84
CA GLU A 100 -18.03 1.37 9.53
C GLU A 100 -17.49 2.71 9.08
N ARG A 101 -17.47 3.71 9.97
CA ARG A 101 -16.98 5.06 9.62
C ARG A 101 -15.51 5.05 9.27
N ARG A 102 -14.71 4.25 9.96
CA ARG A 102 -13.29 4.09 9.63
C ARG A 102 -13.08 3.39 8.30
N PHE A 103 -13.92 2.41 8.00
CA PHE A 103 -13.88 1.76 6.70
C PHE A 103 -14.26 2.72 5.56
N GLU A 104 -15.25 3.59 5.74
CA GLU A 104 -15.60 4.65 4.80
C GLU A 104 -14.41 5.59 4.54
N ILE A 105 -13.73 6.04 5.61
CA ILE A 105 -12.54 6.88 5.50
C ILE A 105 -11.44 6.15 4.74
N TYR A 106 -11.16 4.90 5.10
CA TYR A 106 -10.18 4.06 4.40
C TYR A 106 -10.50 3.95 2.90
N THR A 107 -11.75 3.67 2.55
CA THR A 107 -12.20 3.58 1.15
C THR A 107 -11.98 4.92 0.44
N SER A 108 -12.38 6.04 1.04
CA SER A 108 -12.18 7.37 0.45
C SER A 108 -10.70 7.72 0.25
N LEU A 109 -9.81 7.28 1.13
CA LEU A 109 -8.37 7.47 0.96
C LEU A 109 -7.80 6.61 -0.18
N ILE A 110 -8.27 5.37 -0.34
CA ILE A 110 -7.91 4.54 -1.52
C ILE A 110 -8.40 5.21 -2.81
N GLU A 111 -9.65 5.67 -2.82
CA GLU A 111 -10.24 6.37 -3.95
C GLU A 111 -9.41 7.58 -4.38
N LEU A 112 -8.97 8.39 -3.41
CA LEU A 112 -8.10 9.54 -3.66
C LEU A 112 -6.80 9.10 -4.36
N CYS A 113 -6.09 8.12 -3.80
CA CYS A 113 -4.85 7.62 -4.36
C CYS A 113 -5.04 7.01 -5.76
N LEU A 114 -6.12 6.24 -5.96
CA LEU A 114 -6.43 5.60 -7.23
C LEU A 114 -6.82 6.63 -8.30
N ASN A 115 -7.58 7.65 -7.93
CA ASN A 115 -7.95 8.74 -8.81
C ASN A 115 -6.72 9.46 -9.38
N ASP A 116 -5.77 9.79 -8.52
CA ASP A 116 -4.52 10.46 -8.94
C ASP A 116 -3.66 9.54 -9.82
N ALA A 117 -3.57 8.25 -9.46
CA ALA A 117 -2.82 7.28 -10.24
C ALA A 117 -3.41 7.07 -11.64
N LEU A 118 -4.75 7.03 -11.78
CA LEU A 118 -5.44 6.87 -13.07
C LEU A 118 -5.38 8.12 -13.98
N GLU A 119 -5.05 9.29 -13.45
CA GLU A 119 -4.74 10.45 -14.30
C GLU A 119 -3.46 10.20 -15.14
N ILE A 120 -2.51 9.46 -14.59
CA ILE A 120 -1.18 9.24 -15.17
C ILE A 120 -1.07 7.89 -15.87
N HIS A 121 -1.67 6.85 -15.30
CA HIS A 121 -1.56 5.48 -15.79
C HIS A 121 -2.85 4.97 -16.42
N GLU A 122 -2.74 4.35 -17.61
CA GLU A 122 -3.89 3.78 -18.32
C GLU A 122 -4.32 2.42 -17.79
N HIS A 123 -3.34 1.62 -17.31
CA HIS A 123 -3.59 0.25 -16.87
C HIS A 123 -2.89 0.01 -15.54
N LEU A 124 -3.67 -0.35 -14.53
CA LEU A 124 -3.19 -0.67 -13.20
C LEU A 124 -3.47 -2.14 -12.84
N ASP A 125 -2.54 -2.76 -12.13
CA ASP A 125 -2.71 -4.05 -11.47
C ASP A 125 -2.30 -3.86 -10.01
N VAL A 126 -3.27 -3.82 -9.10
CA VAL A 126 -3.08 -3.33 -7.73
C VAL A 126 -3.44 -4.42 -6.73
N SER A 127 -2.47 -4.76 -5.87
CA SER A 127 -2.67 -5.60 -4.69
C SER A 127 -2.97 -4.71 -3.49
N ILE A 128 -4.07 -5.01 -2.80
CA ILE A 128 -4.53 -4.29 -1.61
C ILE A 128 -4.29 -5.18 -0.40
N ALA A 129 -3.41 -4.76 0.51
CA ALA A 129 -3.27 -5.37 1.81
C ALA A 129 -4.52 -5.03 2.62
N GLN A 130 -5.21 -6.05 3.14
CA GLN A 130 -6.45 -5.84 3.86
C GLN A 130 -6.36 -6.44 5.26
N GLN A 131 -6.69 -5.64 6.26
CA GLN A 131 -6.77 -6.11 7.63
C GLN A 131 -7.86 -7.19 7.78
N SER A 132 -7.61 -8.17 8.63
CA SER A 132 -8.51 -9.31 8.84
C SER A 132 -9.92 -8.89 9.29
N ASN A 133 -10.04 -7.83 10.05
CA ASN A 133 -11.33 -7.27 10.51
C ASN A 133 -12.14 -6.58 9.40
N TRP A 134 -11.53 -6.26 8.25
CA TRP A 134 -12.20 -5.65 7.11
C TRP A 134 -12.46 -6.61 5.94
N MET A 135 -12.16 -7.90 6.10
CA MET A 135 -12.41 -8.91 5.06
C MET A 135 -13.88 -9.02 4.63
N THR A 136 -14.82 -8.68 5.53
CA THR A 136 -16.26 -8.65 5.22
C THR A 136 -16.65 -7.53 4.25
N TYR A 137 -15.85 -6.48 4.17
CA TYR A 137 -16.07 -5.32 3.28
C TYR A 137 -15.37 -5.45 1.92
N LYS A 138 -14.75 -6.60 1.64
CA LYS A 138 -14.03 -6.81 0.39
C LYS A 138 -14.91 -6.61 -0.86
N ALA A 139 -16.13 -7.13 -0.85
CA ALA A 139 -17.01 -7.03 -2.00
C ALA A 139 -17.54 -5.59 -2.22
N PRO A 140 -18.01 -4.86 -1.18
CA PRO A 140 -18.30 -3.43 -1.31
C PRO A 140 -17.12 -2.63 -1.84
N LEU A 141 -15.93 -2.77 -1.26
CA LEU A 141 -14.73 -2.06 -1.70
C LEU A 141 -14.41 -2.34 -3.17
N ALA A 142 -14.45 -3.59 -3.60
CA ALA A 142 -14.21 -3.95 -5.00
C ALA A 142 -15.23 -3.30 -5.95
N SER A 143 -16.49 -3.16 -5.53
CA SER A 143 -17.54 -2.48 -6.29
C SER A 143 -17.25 -0.99 -6.43
N ASP A 144 -16.92 -0.33 -5.33
CA ASP A 144 -16.62 1.12 -5.30
C ASP A 144 -15.40 1.44 -6.18
N LEU A 145 -14.33 0.66 -6.05
CA LEU A 145 -13.12 0.84 -6.87
C LEU A 145 -13.41 0.62 -8.38
N SER A 146 -14.28 -0.34 -8.71
CA SER A 146 -14.68 -0.57 -10.10
C SER A 146 -15.50 0.60 -10.67
N ALA A 147 -16.33 1.24 -9.85
CA ALA A 147 -17.09 2.43 -10.24
C ALA A 147 -16.14 3.60 -10.57
N ILE A 148 -15.12 3.83 -9.75
CA ILE A 148 -14.11 4.87 -9.99
C ILE A 148 -13.38 4.64 -11.32
N VAL A 149 -12.94 3.41 -11.58
CA VAL A 149 -12.27 3.07 -12.84
C VAL A 149 -13.19 3.34 -14.03
N SER A 150 -14.47 3.01 -13.92
CA SER A 150 -15.47 3.25 -14.95
C SER A 150 -15.68 4.74 -15.20
N GLU A 151 -15.79 5.56 -14.17
CA GLU A 151 -15.92 7.01 -14.25
C GLU A 151 -14.67 7.64 -14.90
N LYS A 152 -13.48 7.25 -14.47
CA LYS A 152 -12.23 7.72 -15.07
C LYS A 152 -12.10 7.30 -16.52
N SER A 153 -12.50 6.09 -16.87
CA SER A 153 -12.49 5.61 -18.26
C SER A 153 -13.44 6.43 -19.15
N ALA A 154 -14.60 6.80 -18.63
CA ALA A 154 -15.55 7.66 -19.35
C ALA A 154 -15.01 9.07 -19.58
N ARG A 155 -14.26 9.62 -18.62
CA ARG A 155 -13.75 10.99 -18.67
C ARG A 155 -12.44 11.14 -19.46
N LEU A 156 -11.49 10.21 -19.25
CA LEU A 156 -10.12 10.32 -19.77
C LEU A 156 -9.84 9.40 -20.96
N GLY A 157 -10.84 8.65 -21.41
CA GLY A 157 -10.64 7.56 -22.35
C GLY A 157 -10.18 6.30 -21.62
N PHE A 158 -9.88 5.26 -22.38
CA PHE A 158 -9.68 3.91 -21.90
C PHE A 158 -8.75 3.81 -20.67
N ARG A 159 -9.34 3.49 -19.52
CA ARG A 159 -8.65 3.24 -18.24
C ARG A 159 -9.09 1.89 -17.70
N THR A 160 -8.14 1.09 -17.19
CA THR A 160 -8.46 -0.18 -16.55
C THR A 160 -7.66 -0.36 -15.27
N ALA A 161 -8.27 -1.01 -14.28
CA ALA A 161 -7.56 -1.50 -13.11
C ALA A 161 -8.04 -2.89 -12.74
N LYS A 162 -7.11 -3.74 -12.30
CA LYS A 162 -7.38 -5.02 -11.67
C LYS A 162 -7.02 -4.92 -10.21
N PHE A 163 -7.84 -5.48 -9.34
CA PHE A 163 -7.63 -5.46 -7.91
C PHE A 163 -7.51 -6.88 -7.38
N SER A 164 -6.46 -7.15 -6.63
CA SER A 164 -6.30 -8.34 -5.81
C SER A 164 -6.28 -7.94 -4.33
N PHE A 165 -6.85 -8.78 -3.48
CA PHE A 165 -6.95 -8.52 -2.04
C PHE A 165 -6.17 -9.58 -1.30
N GLU A 166 -5.15 -9.16 -0.56
CA GLU A 166 -4.29 -10.03 0.22
C GLU A 166 -4.57 -9.86 1.71
N SER A 167 -4.72 -10.97 2.43
CA SER A 167 -4.82 -10.90 3.89
C SER A 167 -3.48 -10.52 4.50
N ALA A 168 -3.46 -9.49 5.33
CA ALA A 168 -2.27 -9.06 6.07
C ALA A 168 -1.63 -10.19 6.90
N ALA A 169 -2.41 -11.21 7.29
CA ALA A 169 -1.91 -12.39 8.00
C ALA A 169 -1.04 -13.33 7.14
N LYS A 170 -1.05 -13.18 5.81
CA LYS A 170 -0.19 -13.96 4.88
C LYS A 170 1.02 -13.19 4.39
N ALA A 171 1.10 -11.90 4.68
CA ALA A 171 2.24 -11.05 4.34
C ALA A 171 3.33 -11.07 5.43
N GLY A 172 3.11 -11.83 6.51
CA GLY A 172 4.05 -12.01 7.63
C GLY A 172 4.84 -13.32 7.54
#